data_734653a263bd6f15f9be9b2091cfb08a
#
_entry.id   734653a263bd6f15f9be9b2091cfb08a
#
_cell.length_a   1.000
_cell.length_b   1.000
_cell.length_c   1.000
_cell.angle_alpha   90.00
_cell.angle_beta   90.00
_cell.angle_gamma   90.00
#
_symmetry.space_group_name_H-M   'P 1'
#
loop_
_entity.id
_entity.type
_entity.pdbx_description
1 polymer ?
#
loop_
_entity_poly.entity_id
_entity_poly.type
_entity_poly.pdbx_seq_one_letter_code
_entity_poly.pdbx_strand_id
1 'polypeptide(L)'
;MEAKLKEELGSAMLKATGHSGGGCISEGQSYDTDTGRVFVKINHKSEAKLMFDGEMASLEAILKTETVKVPKPVKVVELDTGGCVFVMEHLDMRGLTKYSKHLGEQLADLHVHNKRQLERIRNEQQTVGKGAGQSEVVVVEKFGFSVPTCCGYLSQENEWQDDWVMFYSQQRLQHQLNMVEKSYGDREARELWAKLQLKIPQFFTDMVIFPCAVGPVIYDPASFYGHSEYELGIAGMFGGFNSSFYSAYHEKIPQAPGFENRNQLYQLFHYLNHWNHFGGGYRGSSISIMKKLLK
;
A
#
# COMPACT_ATOMS: atom_id res chain seq x y z
N MET A 1 7.46 3.17 28.54
CA MET A 1 6.92 2.40 27.41
C MET A 1 6.37 1.04 27.86
N GLU A 2 7.18 0.10 28.37
CA GLU A 2 6.71 -1.26 28.70
C GLU A 2 5.56 -1.29 29.72
N ALA A 3 5.61 -0.49 30.78
CA ALA A 3 4.52 -0.41 31.77
C ALA A 3 3.18 0.00 31.11
N LYS A 4 3.22 1.02 30.24
CA LYS A 4 2.06 1.49 29.49
C LYS A 4 1.54 0.44 28.51
N LEU A 5 2.45 -0.26 27.81
CA LEU A 5 2.07 -1.35 26.90
C LEU A 5 1.39 -2.51 27.66
N LYS A 6 1.87 -2.88 28.84
CA LYS A 6 1.20 -3.89 29.68
C LYS A 6 -0.23 -3.48 30.03
N GLU A 7 -0.41 -2.24 30.47
CA GLU A 7 -1.72 -1.70 30.81
C GLU A 7 -2.65 -1.70 29.58
N GLU A 8 -2.19 -1.16 28.47
CA GLU A 8 -2.96 -1.01 27.24
C GLU A 8 -3.31 -2.35 26.56
N LEU A 9 -2.48 -3.39 26.76
CA LEU A 9 -2.72 -4.74 26.26
C LEU A 9 -3.46 -5.63 27.30
N GLY A 10 -3.66 -5.14 28.53
CA GLY A 10 -4.24 -5.93 29.60
C GLY A 10 -3.40 -7.18 29.94
N SER A 11 -2.07 -7.10 29.75
CA SER A 11 -1.16 -8.24 29.92
C SER A 11 -0.31 -8.07 31.20
N ALA A 12 -0.29 -9.08 32.05
CA ALA A 12 0.58 -9.09 33.23
C ALA A 12 2.05 -9.29 32.84
N MET A 13 2.29 -9.96 31.69
CA MET A 13 3.63 -10.23 31.16
C MET A 13 3.90 -9.46 29.86
N LEU A 14 5.07 -8.84 29.78
CA LEU A 14 5.63 -8.29 28.55
C LEU A 14 7.14 -8.53 28.58
N LYS A 15 7.63 -9.52 27.85
CA LYS A 15 9.05 -9.92 27.86
C LYS A 15 9.63 -9.80 26.45
N ALA A 16 10.64 -8.95 26.30
CA ALA A 16 11.36 -8.84 25.03
C ALA A 16 11.97 -10.18 24.63
N THR A 17 11.78 -10.58 23.38
CA THR A 17 12.30 -11.87 22.87
C THR A 17 13.72 -11.78 22.36
N GLY A 18 14.27 -10.56 22.25
CA GLY A 18 15.56 -10.29 21.61
C GLY A 18 15.51 -10.27 20.07
N HIS A 19 14.35 -10.54 19.45
CA HIS A 19 14.15 -10.35 18.02
C HIS A 19 13.82 -8.89 17.77
N SER A 20 14.73 -8.18 17.11
CA SER A 20 14.52 -6.82 16.61
C SER A 20 14.40 -6.84 15.10
N GLY A 21 13.39 -6.16 14.57
CA GLY A 21 13.25 -5.83 13.15
C GLY A 21 13.51 -4.34 13.00
N GLY A 22 14.49 -3.95 12.20
CA GLY A 22 14.77 -2.54 11.94
C GLY A 22 14.27 -2.16 10.55
N GLY A 23 13.39 -1.16 10.47
CA GLY A 23 13.10 -0.41 9.25
C GLY A 23 13.87 0.91 9.26
N CYS A 24 13.96 1.59 8.10
CA CYS A 24 14.60 2.92 8.02
C CYS A 24 13.82 4.01 8.78
N ILE A 25 12.58 3.74 9.20
CA ILE A 25 11.63 4.75 9.69
C ILE A 25 11.18 4.48 11.12
N SER A 26 10.98 3.21 11.50
CA SER A 26 10.53 2.79 12.82
C SER A 26 11.40 1.66 13.35
N GLU A 27 11.55 1.59 14.66
CA GLU A 27 12.18 0.46 15.35
C GLU A 27 11.13 -0.65 15.54
N GLY A 28 11.54 -1.91 15.39
CA GLY A 28 10.66 -3.07 15.57
C GLY A 28 11.20 -4.01 16.64
N GLN A 29 10.34 -4.50 17.52
CA GLN A 29 10.73 -5.45 18.55
C GLN A 29 9.59 -6.45 18.85
N SER A 30 9.95 -7.70 19.11
CA SER A 30 8.98 -8.73 19.48
C SER A 30 8.94 -8.93 21.00
N TYR A 31 7.71 -9.13 21.51
CA TYR A 31 7.47 -9.40 22.93
C TYR A 31 6.57 -10.63 23.10
N ASP A 32 6.88 -11.43 24.12
CA ASP A 32 5.97 -12.46 24.64
C ASP A 32 5.02 -11.81 25.65
N THR A 33 3.72 -12.09 25.50
CA THR A 33 2.64 -11.64 26.38
C THR A 33 1.86 -12.87 26.90
N ASP A 34 0.91 -12.66 27.82
CA ASP A 34 0.04 -13.74 28.32
C ASP A 34 -0.85 -14.34 27.24
N THR A 35 -1.15 -13.58 26.18
CA THR A 35 -2.04 -13.96 25.08
C THR A 35 -1.30 -14.42 23.82
N GLY A 36 0.04 -14.42 23.85
CA GLY A 36 0.88 -14.80 22.72
C GLY A 36 1.93 -13.78 22.37
N ARG A 37 2.65 -14.04 21.30
CA ARG A 37 3.73 -13.16 20.84
C ARG A 37 3.19 -12.03 19.97
N VAL A 38 3.63 -10.80 20.25
CA VAL A 38 3.31 -9.60 19.50
C VAL A 38 4.57 -8.99 18.88
N PHE A 39 4.40 -8.28 17.77
CA PHE A 39 5.40 -7.41 17.18
C PHE A 39 5.01 -5.95 17.43
N VAL A 40 5.97 -5.16 17.83
CA VAL A 40 5.79 -3.78 18.27
C VAL A 40 6.67 -2.88 17.43
N LYS A 41 6.06 -1.95 16.69
CA LYS A 41 6.75 -0.86 16.00
C LYS A 41 6.76 0.37 16.86
N ILE A 42 7.90 1.05 16.94
CA ILE A 42 8.10 2.22 17.77
C ILE A 42 8.57 3.38 16.90
N ASN A 43 7.93 4.52 16.99
CA ASN A 43 8.38 5.73 16.33
C ASN A 43 8.12 6.95 17.24
N HIS A 44 9.19 7.71 17.51
CA HIS A 44 9.17 8.85 18.43
C HIS A 44 8.85 10.19 17.75
N LYS A 45 8.60 10.20 16.43
CA LYS A 45 8.28 11.41 15.69
C LYS A 45 6.81 11.82 15.90
N SER A 46 6.53 13.11 15.72
CA SER A 46 5.17 13.67 15.83
C SER A 46 4.17 13.03 14.86
N GLU A 47 4.63 12.63 13.68
CA GLU A 47 3.81 12.03 12.62
C GLU A 47 3.52 10.53 12.85
N ALA A 48 4.12 9.92 13.87
CA ALA A 48 4.02 8.48 14.13
C ALA A 48 2.58 7.98 14.28
N LYS A 49 1.71 8.77 14.92
CA LYS A 49 0.30 8.41 15.09
C LYS A 49 -0.42 8.31 13.77
N LEU A 50 -0.30 9.33 12.92
CA LEU A 50 -0.93 9.32 11.59
C LEU A 50 -0.45 8.12 10.74
N MET A 51 0.86 7.84 10.79
CA MET A 51 1.47 6.73 10.06
C MET A 51 0.91 5.38 10.55
N PHE A 52 0.87 5.16 11.87
CA PHE A 52 0.42 3.89 12.43
C PHE A 52 -1.10 3.69 12.37
N ASP A 53 -1.90 4.75 12.51
CA ASP A 53 -3.35 4.67 12.30
C ASP A 53 -3.68 4.30 10.85
N GLY A 54 -2.96 4.86 9.88
CA GLY A 54 -3.10 4.52 8.46
C GLY A 54 -2.67 3.08 8.15
N GLU A 55 -1.58 2.61 8.77
CA GLU A 55 -1.12 1.22 8.62
C GLU A 55 -2.11 0.23 9.27
N MET A 56 -2.61 0.54 10.46
CA MET A 56 -3.62 -0.26 11.15
C MET A 56 -4.88 -0.42 10.29
N ALA A 57 -5.43 0.68 9.79
CA ALA A 57 -6.61 0.66 8.91
C ALA A 57 -6.35 -0.13 7.62
N SER A 58 -5.14 -0.05 7.06
CA SER A 58 -4.73 -0.81 5.88
C SER A 58 -4.72 -2.31 6.16
N LEU A 59 -4.11 -2.74 7.27
CA LEU A 59 -4.10 -4.14 7.68
C LEU A 59 -5.50 -4.69 7.92
N GLU A 60 -6.37 -3.91 8.58
CA GLU A 60 -7.77 -4.29 8.81
C GLU A 60 -8.55 -4.47 7.50
N ALA A 61 -8.33 -3.57 6.52
CA ALA A 61 -8.97 -3.65 5.22
C ALA A 61 -8.51 -4.90 4.44
N ILE A 62 -7.22 -5.22 4.46
CA ILE A 62 -6.67 -6.41 3.80
C ILE A 62 -7.17 -7.69 4.49
N LEU A 63 -7.17 -7.74 5.83
CA LEU A 63 -7.67 -8.90 6.59
C LEU A 63 -9.12 -9.25 6.24
N LYS A 64 -9.99 -8.26 6.06
CA LYS A 64 -11.40 -8.47 5.67
C LYS A 64 -11.56 -9.16 4.31
N THR A 65 -10.54 -9.12 3.46
CA THR A 65 -10.60 -9.80 2.15
C THR A 65 -10.34 -11.29 2.23
N GLU A 66 -9.68 -11.77 3.29
CA GLU A 66 -9.26 -13.17 3.49
C GLU A 66 -8.42 -13.75 2.33
N THR A 67 -7.77 -12.89 1.53
CA THR A 67 -7.04 -13.31 0.32
C THR A 67 -5.57 -13.55 0.57
N VAL A 68 -4.94 -12.72 1.39
CA VAL A 68 -3.51 -12.79 1.72
C VAL A 68 -3.32 -12.65 3.22
N LYS A 69 -2.36 -13.41 3.75
CA LYS A 69 -2.03 -13.32 5.18
C LYS A 69 -1.24 -12.05 5.47
N VAL A 70 -1.76 -11.24 6.39
CA VAL A 70 -1.10 -10.08 6.99
C VAL A 70 -1.13 -10.17 8.51
N PRO A 71 -0.25 -9.48 9.24
CA PRO A 71 -0.31 -9.46 10.69
C PRO A 71 -1.61 -8.82 11.16
N LYS A 72 -2.27 -9.45 12.13
CA LYS A 72 -3.48 -8.88 12.75
C LYS A 72 -3.08 -7.65 13.57
N PRO A 73 -3.61 -6.46 13.27
CA PRO A 73 -3.37 -5.28 14.09
C PRO A 73 -4.06 -5.43 15.44
N VAL A 74 -3.42 -4.92 16.48
CA VAL A 74 -3.94 -4.97 17.86
C VAL A 74 -4.30 -3.58 18.32
N LYS A 75 -3.32 -2.66 18.38
CA LYS A 75 -3.55 -1.31 18.91
C LYS A 75 -2.43 -0.34 18.53
N VAL A 76 -2.79 0.93 18.35
CA VAL A 76 -1.86 2.06 18.34
C VAL A 76 -1.92 2.74 19.69
N VAL A 77 -0.76 2.96 20.32
CA VAL A 77 -0.63 3.55 21.66
C VAL A 77 0.27 4.78 21.60
N GLU A 78 -0.24 5.92 22.04
CA GLU A 78 0.55 7.15 22.16
C GLU A 78 1.47 7.07 23.39
N LEU A 79 2.72 7.48 23.25
CA LEU A 79 3.70 7.49 24.34
C LEU A 79 3.68 8.83 25.08
N ASP A 80 3.81 8.79 26.41
CA ASP A 80 3.86 9.99 27.24
C ASP A 80 5.11 10.84 26.96
N THR A 81 6.14 10.22 26.37
CA THR A 81 7.39 10.87 25.96
C THR A 81 7.32 11.44 24.53
N GLY A 82 6.18 11.35 23.89
CA GLY A 82 5.97 11.69 22.48
C GLY A 82 6.19 10.49 21.54
N GLY A 83 5.52 10.54 20.37
CA GLY A 83 5.49 9.44 19.40
C GLY A 83 4.46 8.38 19.73
N CYS A 84 4.50 7.28 18.99
CA CYS A 84 3.55 6.18 19.10
C CYS A 84 4.21 4.81 19.01
N VAL A 85 3.48 3.83 19.48
CA VAL A 85 3.78 2.41 19.33
C VAL A 85 2.62 1.75 18.59
N PHE A 86 2.91 0.92 17.62
CA PHE A 86 1.92 0.08 16.95
C PHE A 86 2.16 -1.38 17.27
N VAL A 87 1.18 -2.02 17.86
CA VAL A 87 1.20 -3.43 18.27
C VAL A 87 0.40 -4.26 17.29
N MET A 88 1.00 -5.36 16.82
CA MET A 88 0.36 -6.30 15.90
C MET A 88 0.78 -7.75 16.20
N GLU A 89 0.13 -8.70 15.56
CA GLU A 89 0.53 -10.12 15.59
C GLU A 89 1.99 -10.28 15.16
N HIS A 90 2.75 -11.08 15.90
CA HIS A 90 4.07 -11.49 15.45
C HIS A 90 3.95 -12.62 14.44
N LEU A 91 4.53 -12.43 13.25
CA LEU A 91 4.63 -13.46 12.22
C LEU A 91 6.07 -13.94 12.09
N ASP A 92 6.27 -15.27 12.13
CA ASP A 92 7.56 -15.88 11.81
C ASP A 92 7.75 -15.89 10.28
N MET A 93 8.33 -14.82 9.77
CA MET A 93 8.55 -14.64 8.34
C MET A 93 9.82 -15.34 7.88
N ARG A 94 9.73 -15.97 6.72
CA ARG A 94 10.85 -16.69 6.08
C ARG A 94 11.03 -16.22 4.63
N GLY A 95 12.18 -16.59 4.02
CA GLY A 95 12.50 -16.21 2.64
C GLY A 95 11.41 -16.62 1.63
N LEU A 96 11.12 -15.72 0.72
CA LEU A 96 10.01 -15.81 -0.24
C LEU A 96 10.16 -16.94 -1.29
N THR A 97 11.39 -17.41 -1.58
CA THR A 97 11.72 -18.23 -2.76
C THR A 97 10.77 -19.40 -3.01
N LYS A 98 10.41 -20.16 -1.96
CA LYS A 98 9.50 -21.31 -2.07
C LYS A 98 8.03 -20.93 -2.25
N TYR A 99 7.66 -19.72 -1.88
CA TYR A 99 6.27 -19.27 -1.81
C TYR A 99 5.95 -18.18 -2.85
N SER A 100 6.91 -17.86 -3.73
CA SER A 100 6.75 -16.80 -4.73
C SER A 100 5.51 -16.98 -5.60
N LYS A 101 5.28 -18.20 -6.13
CA LYS A 101 4.09 -18.52 -6.90
C LYS A 101 2.81 -18.26 -6.09
N HIS A 102 2.76 -18.80 -4.89
CA HIS A 102 1.58 -18.65 -4.01
C HIS A 102 1.30 -17.20 -3.64
N LEU A 103 2.35 -16.40 -3.39
CA LEU A 103 2.19 -14.98 -3.15
C LEU A 103 1.65 -14.23 -4.38
N GLY A 104 2.09 -14.58 -5.59
CA GLY A 104 1.55 -14.02 -6.84
C GLY A 104 0.06 -14.32 -7.00
N GLU A 105 -0.36 -15.55 -6.70
CA GLU A 105 -1.76 -15.96 -6.70
C GLU A 105 -2.60 -15.18 -5.67
N GLN A 106 -2.09 -15.03 -4.44
CA GLN A 106 -2.77 -14.32 -3.35
C GLN A 106 -2.88 -12.82 -3.62
N LEU A 107 -1.83 -12.18 -4.15
CA LEU A 107 -1.86 -10.78 -4.52
C LEU A 107 -2.89 -10.54 -5.65
N ALA A 108 -2.94 -11.41 -6.64
CA ALA A 108 -3.97 -11.33 -7.69
C ALA A 108 -5.38 -11.51 -7.10
N ASP A 109 -5.58 -12.44 -6.16
CA ASP A 109 -6.87 -12.62 -5.48
C ASP A 109 -7.27 -11.37 -4.68
N LEU A 110 -6.34 -10.72 -3.98
CA LEU A 110 -6.57 -9.43 -3.32
C LEU A 110 -7.05 -8.38 -4.32
N HIS A 111 -6.38 -8.26 -5.46
CA HIS A 111 -6.71 -7.26 -6.48
C HIS A 111 -8.03 -7.51 -7.19
N VAL A 112 -8.46 -8.75 -7.36
CA VAL A 112 -9.78 -9.05 -7.96
C VAL A 112 -10.90 -9.16 -6.93
N HIS A 113 -10.60 -9.15 -5.63
CA HIS A 113 -11.57 -9.38 -4.56
C HIS A 113 -12.78 -8.43 -4.69
N ASN A 114 -12.54 -7.13 -4.73
CA ASN A 114 -13.60 -6.12 -4.80
C ASN A 114 -14.48 -6.27 -6.06
N LYS A 115 -13.86 -6.56 -7.21
CA LYS A 115 -14.58 -6.83 -8.46
C LYS A 115 -15.47 -8.07 -8.35
N ARG A 116 -14.94 -9.17 -7.78
CA ARG A 116 -15.71 -10.41 -7.55
C ARG A 116 -16.91 -10.18 -6.62
N GLN A 117 -16.75 -9.36 -5.58
CA GLN A 117 -17.85 -9.00 -4.69
C GLN A 117 -18.94 -8.20 -5.44
N LEU A 118 -18.55 -7.25 -6.29
CA LEU A 118 -19.50 -6.49 -7.11
C LEU A 118 -20.27 -7.41 -8.08
N GLU A 119 -19.57 -8.32 -8.75
CA GLU A 119 -20.18 -9.29 -9.66
C GLU A 119 -21.15 -10.22 -8.92
N ARG A 120 -20.78 -10.65 -7.72
CA ARG A 120 -21.66 -11.47 -6.86
C ARG A 120 -22.95 -10.73 -6.50
N ILE A 121 -22.85 -9.50 -6.03
CA ILE A 121 -24.03 -8.67 -5.68
C ILE A 121 -24.92 -8.47 -6.90
N ARG A 122 -24.37 -8.16 -8.06
CA ARG A 122 -25.14 -8.00 -9.30
C ARG A 122 -25.89 -9.28 -9.70
N ASN A 123 -25.25 -10.44 -9.57
CA ASN A 123 -25.88 -11.73 -9.87
C ASN A 123 -26.97 -12.07 -8.85
N GLU A 124 -26.77 -11.79 -7.56
CA GLU A 124 -27.78 -11.99 -6.52
C GLU A 124 -29.03 -11.11 -6.74
N GLN A 125 -28.84 -9.86 -7.17
CA GLN A 125 -29.94 -8.94 -7.52
C GLN A 125 -30.74 -9.38 -8.75
N GLN A 126 -30.10 -10.06 -9.70
CA GLN A 126 -30.77 -10.60 -10.90
C GLN A 126 -31.55 -11.89 -10.61
N THR A 127 -31.16 -12.66 -9.61
CA THR A 127 -31.84 -13.85 -9.16
C THR A 127 -32.88 -13.50 -8.10
N VAL A 128 -34.01 -12.92 -8.50
CA VAL A 128 -35.12 -12.58 -7.60
C VAL A 128 -35.81 -13.83 -7.09
N GLY A 129 -35.28 -14.39 -6.01
CA GLY A 129 -35.86 -15.49 -5.23
C GLY A 129 -35.76 -15.14 -3.75
N LYS A 130 -36.90 -15.01 -3.09
CA LYS A 130 -37.10 -14.59 -1.72
C LYS A 130 -36.12 -15.20 -0.72
N GLY A 131 -35.52 -14.33 0.13
CA GLY A 131 -35.13 -14.69 1.50
C GLY A 131 -33.72 -15.19 1.70
N ALA A 132 -32.71 -14.37 1.42
CA ALA A 132 -31.43 -14.51 2.06
C ALA A 132 -31.09 -13.20 2.77
N GLY A 133 -30.71 -13.29 4.05
CA GLY A 133 -30.28 -12.15 4.82
C GLY A 133 -29.16 -11.40 4.05
N GLN A 134 -29.34 -10.10 3.89
CA GLN A 134 -28.32 -9.22 3.32
C GLN A 134 -27.06 -9.31 4.19
N SER A 135 -26.09 -10.06 3.76
CA SER A 135 -24.72 -9.81 4.22
C SER A 135 -24.37 -8.42 3.67
N GLU A 136 -24.09 -7.46 4.55
CA GLU A 136 -23.59 -6.14 4.17
C GLU A 136 -22.18 -6.28 3.58
N VAL A 137 -22.08 -6.77 2.35
CA VAL A 137 -20.84 -6.75 1.60
C VAL A 137 -20.67 -5.35 1.04
N VAL A 138 -19.79 -4.57 1.64
CA VAL A 138 -19.46 -3.22 1.17
C VAL A 138 -18.50 -3.36 0.00
N VAL A 139 -18.97 -3.01 -1.21
CA VAL A 139 -18.14 -2.89 -2.41
C VAL A 139 -17.69 -1.45 -2.56
N VAL A 140 -16.41 -1.26 -2.85
CA VAL A 140 -15.84 0.07 -3.09
C VAL A 140 -15.79 0.32 -4.60
N GLU A 141 -16.48 1.35 -5.05
CA GLU A 141 -16.57 1.73 -6.47
C GLU A 141 -15.74 2.98 -6.81
N LYS A 142 -15.07 3.58 -5.83
CA LYS A 142 -14.22 4.77 -5.98
C LYS A 142 -12.77 4.48 -5.66
N PHE A 143 -11.88 5.34 -6.13
CA PHE A 143 -10.44 5.32 -5.85
C PHE A 143 -10.15 6.22 -4.66
N GLY A 144 -9.39 5.72 -3.70
CA GLY A 144 -9.11 6.44 -2.45
C GLY A 144 -9.05 5.51 -1.24
N PHE A 145 -9.06 6.10 -0.06
CA PHE A 145 -9.14 5.35 1.19
C PHE A 145 -9.81 6.18 2.28
N SER A 146 -10.37 5.50 3.30
CA SER A 146 -11.14 6.15 4.36
C SER A 146 -10.31 7.02 5.31
N VAL A 147 -9.00 6.80 5.34
CA VAL A 147 -8.04 7.54 6.17
C VAL A 147 -6.78 7.86 5.37
N PRO A 148 -5.99 8.88 5.77
CA PRO A 148 -4.66 9.07 5.25
C PRO A 148 -3.78 7.85 5.53
N THR A 149 -2.92 7.48 4.56
CA THR A 149 -1.91 6.44 4.72
C THR A 149 -0.54 7.02 4.41
N CYS A 150 0.52 6.41 4.89
CA CYS A 150 1.88 6.93 4.67
C CYS A 150 2.73 5.94 3.89
N CYS A 151 3.28 6.37 2.76
CA CYS A 151 4.33 5.64 2.07
C CYS A 151 5.68 6.05 2.65
N GLY A 152 6.24 5.21 3.52
CA GLY A 152 7.28 5.62 4.43
C GLY A 152 6.73 6.54 5.51
N TYR A 153 7.35 7.71 5.73
CA TYR A 153 6.82 8.74 6.64
C TYR A 153 6.00 9.82 5.92
N LEU A 154 5.96 9.79 4.60
CA LEU A 154 5.22 10.78 3.79
C LEU A 154 3.75 10.39 3.68
N SER A 155 2.88 11.28 4.15
CA SER A 155 1.44 11.12 4.04
C SER A 155 0.99 11.16 2.60
N GLN A 156 0.01 10.33 2.25
CA GLN A 156 -0.66 10.29 0.96
C GLN A 156 -2.07 10.88 1.10
N GLU A 157 -2.45 11.68 0.12
CA GLU A 157 -3.83 12.11 -0.04
C GLU A 157 -4.68 10.94 -0.55
N ASN A 158 -5.78 10.65 0.13
CA ASN A 158 -6.64 9.49 -0.17
C ASN A 158 -8.10 9.89 -0.37
N GLU A 159 -8.36 11.13 -0.77
CA GLU A 159 -9.72 11.60 -1.03
C GLU A 159 -10.37 10.78 -2.16
N TRP A 160 -11.63 10.39 -1.95
CA TRP A 160 -12.35 9.54 -2.88
C TRP A 160 -12.58 10.21 -4.23
N GLN A 161 -12.21 9.53 -5.32
CA GLN A 161 -12.36 9.97 -6.70
C GLN A 161 -13.07 8.89 -7.52
N ASP A 162 -13.88 9.32 -8.48
CA ASP A 162 -14.56 8.41 -9.41
C ASP A 162 -13.67 8.01 -10.59
N ASP A 163 -12.63 8.78 -10.89
CA ASP A 163 -11.71 8.57 -12.01
C ASP A 163 -10.29 8.25 -11.54
N TRP A 164 -9.74 7.12 -12.02
CA TRP A 164 -8.39 6.68 -11.66
C TRP A 164 -7.30 7.63 -12.14
N VAL A 165 -7.44 8.16 -13.37
CA VAL A 165 -6.41 9.04 -13.94
C VAL A 165 -6.31 10.32 -13.13
N MET A 166 -7.45 10.87 -12.72
CA MET A 166 -7.51 12.05 -11.83
C MET A 166 -6.92 11.73 -10.46
N PHE A 167 -7.33 10.63 -9.84
CA PHE A 167 -6.78 10.22 -8.55
C PHE A 167 -5.26 10.08 -8.61
N TYR A 168 -4.76 9.31 -9.57
CA TYR A 168 -3.34 8.99 -9.66
C TYR A 168 -2.48 10.21 -10.03
N SER A 169 -2.91 10.99 -11.02
CA SER A 169 -2.16 12.18 -11.44
C SER A 169 -2.12 13.26 -10.37
N GLN A 170 -3.21 13.51 -9.65
CA GLN A 170 -3.29 14.58 -8.67
C GLN A 170 -2.81 14.15 -7.27
N GLN A 171 -3.38 13.07 -6.74
CA GLN A 171 -3.11 12.66 -5.36
C GLN A 171 -1.87 11.78 -5.21
N ARG A 172 -1.26 11.33 -6.29
CA ARG A 172 0.00 10.58 -6.26
C ARG A 172 1.14 11.36 -6.88
N LEU A 173 1.10 11.62 -8.19
CA LEU A 173 2.23 12.23 -8.88
C LEU A 173 2.38 13.72 -8.57
N GLN A 174 1.32 14.52 -8.69
CA GLN A 174 1.37 15.96 -8.41
C GLN A 174 1.76 16.21 -6.95
N HIS A 175 1.20 15.43 -6.01
CA HIS A 175 1.55 15.53 -4.59
C HIS A 175 3.06 15.32 -4.35
N GLN A 176 3.65 14.28 -4.93
CA GLN A 176 5.09 14.02 -4.84
C GLN A 176 5.93 15.12 -5.47
N LEU A 177 5.51 15.62 -6.62
CA LEU A 177 6.21 16.70 -7.32
C LEU A 177 6.12 18.05 -6.61
N ASN A 178 5.01 18.32 -5.91
CA ASN A 178 4.90 19.49 -5.05
C ASN A 178 5.93 19.47 -3.92
N MET A 179 6.18 18.30 -3.34
CA MET A 179 7.23 18.12 -2.31
C MET A 179 8.63 18.27 -2.90
N VAL A 180 8.89 17.71 -4.09
CA VAL A 180 10.16 17.91 -4.81
C VAL A 180 10.37 19.38 -5.11
N GLU A 181 9.35 20.08 -5.59
CA GLU A 181 9.43 21.52 -5.88
C GLU A 181 9.74 22.34 -4.62
N LYS A 182 9.05 22.04 -3.52
CA LYS A 182 9.25 22.70 -2.23
C LYS A 182 10.68 22.52 -1.69
N SER A 183 11.24 21.32 -1.86
CA SER A 183 12.52 20.93 -1.27
C SER A 183 13.72 21.26 -2.16
N TYR A 184 13.56 21.19 -3.49
CA TYR A 184 14.66 21.25 -4.45
C TYR A 184 14.50 22.34 -5.52
N GLY A 185 13.28 22.83 -5.80
CA GLY A 185 13.02 23.79 -6.86
C GLY A 185 13.45 23.31 -8.25
N ASP A 186 13.28 22.00 -8.54
CA ASP A 186 13.85 21.36 -9.73
C ASP A 186 13.12 21.78 -11.01
N ARG A 187 13.76 22.65 -11.79
CA ARG A 187 13.19 23.20 -13.03
C ARG A 187 12.91 22.12 -14.07
N GLU A 188 13.81 21.15 -14.24
CA GLU A 188 13.66 20.10 -15.24
C GLU A 188 12.48 19.17 -14.91
N ALA A 189 12.33 18.79 -13.63
CA ALA A 189 11.19 18.00 -13.18
C ALA A 189 9.87 18.74 -13.44
N ARG A 190 9.81 20.02 -13.15
CA ARG A 190 8.63 20.88 -13.38
C ARG A 190 8.26 20.96 -14.87
N GLU A 191 9.24 21.21 -15.74
CA GLU A 191 9.01 21.30 -17.20
C GLU A 191 8.56 19.97 -17.80
N LEU A 192 9.13 18.85 -17.36
CA LEU A 192 8.73 17.51 -17.79
C LEU A 192 7.33 17.15 -17.29
N TRP A 193 7.03 17.49 -16.04
CA TRP A 193 5.71 17.22 -15.47
C TRP A 193 4.60 17.98 -16.19
N ALA A 194 4.82 19.26 -16.49
CA ALA A 194 3.86 20.08 -17.24
C ALA A 194 3.45 19.45 -18.58
N LYS A 195 4.34 18.67 -19.20
CA LYS A 195 4.05 17.92 -20.43
C LYS A 195 3.44 16.55 -20.15
N LEU A 196 4.00 15.80 -19.17
CA LEU A 196 3.62 14.45 -18.89
C LEU A 196 2.18 14.35 -18.37
N GLN A 197 1.74 15.27 -17.50
CA GLN A 197 0.38 15.27 -16.99
C GLN A 197 -0.69 15.29 -18.08
N LEU A 198 -0.43 15.94 -19.20
CA LEU A 198 -1.33 16.00 -20.36
C LEU A 198 -1.36 14.69 -21.16
N LYS A 199 -0.32 13.87 -21.02
CA LYS A 199 -0.19 12.58 -21.72
C LYS A 199 -0.73 11.41 -20.89
N ILE A 200 -0.83 11.55 -19.56
CA ILE A 200 -1.25 10.45 -18.66
C ILE A 200 -2.56 9.79 -19.10
N PRO A 201 -3.64 10.51 -19.50
CA PRO A 201 -4.89 9.86 -19.90
C PRO A 201 -4.70 8.87 -21.05
N GLN A 202 -3.73 9.10 -21.95
CA GLN A 202 -3.47 8.24 -23.10
C GLN A 202 -2.95 6.84 -22.71
N PHE A 203 -2.35 6.69 -21.53
CA PHE A 203 -1.88 5.39 -21.04
C PHE A 203 -3.03 4.48 -20.56
N PHE A 204 -4.23 5.04 -20.38
CA PHE A 204 -5.41 4.37 -19.85
C PHE A 204 -6.59 4.33 -20.84
N THR A 205 -6.34 4.68 -22.10
CA THR A 205 -7.36 4.60 -23.15
C THR A 205 -7.84 3.17 -23.31
N ASP A 206 -9.16 2.99 -23.47
CA ASP A 206 -9.82 1.70 -23.67
C ASP A 206 -9.69 0.71 -22.49
N MET A 207 -9.40 1.21 -21.29
CA MET A 207 -9.33 0.41 -20.07
C MET A 207 -10.55 0.65 -19.19
N VAL A 208 -11.09 -0.43 -18.64
CA VAL A 208 -12.02 -0.38 -17.52
C VAL A 208 -11.22 -0.72 -16.26
N ILE A 209 -11.01 0.27 -15.41
CA ILE A 209 -10.25 0.12 -14.18
C ILE A 209 -11.23 -0.03 -13.02
N PHE A 210 -11.16 -1.16 -12.33
CA PHE A 210 -11.91 -1.38 -11.10
C PHE A 210 -11.04 -1.04 -9.89
N PRO A 211 -11.57 -0.32 -8.89
CA PRO A 211 -10.87 -0.12 -7.64
C PRO A 211 -10.55 -1.46 -6.98
N CYS A 212 -9.28 -1.71 -6.69
CA CYS A 212 -8.84 -2.85 -5.92
C CYS A 212 -8.04 -2.38 -4.71
N ALA A 213 -8.01 -3.17 -3.64
CA ALA A 213 -7.15 -2.88 -2.52
C ALA A 213 -5.69 -3.01 -2.99
N VAL A 214 -4.95 -1.94 -2.96
CA VAL A 214 -3.52 -1.89 -3.25
C VAL A 214 -2.76 -1.47 -2.00
N GLY A 215 -1.63 -2.07 -1.78
CA GLY A 215 -0.76 -1.76 -0.65
C GLY A 215 0.46 -2.66 -0.68
N PRO A 216 1.62 -2.19 -0.20
CA PRO A 216 2.81 -3.02 -0.15
C PRO A 216 2.55 -4.30 0.63
N VAL A 217 3.06 -5.38 0.08
CA VAL A 217 2.75 -6.75 0.44
C VAL A 217 3.09 -7.07 1.88
N ILE A 218 2.12 -7.61 2.62
CA ILE A 218 2.24 -8.43 3.82
C ILE A 218 2.53 -7.67 5.13
N TYR A 219 3.31 -6.62 5.13
CA TYR A 219 3.57 -5.74 6.28
C TYR A 219 3.89 -4.33 5.80
N ASP A 220 3.72 -3.33 6.66
CA ASP A 220 3.88 -1.89 6.34
C ASP A 220 2.97 -1.37 5.21
N PRO A 221 1.68 -1.76 5.14
CA PRO A 221 0.85 -1.32 4.03
C PRO A 221 0.49 0.17 4.11
N ALA A 222 0.57 0.84 2.96
CA ALA A 222 0.05 2.18 2.71
C ALA A 222 -1.12 2.09 1.74
N SER A 223 -2.21 1.44 2.19
CA SER A 223 -3.28 1.00 1.31
C SER A 223 -4.18 2.12 0.81
N PHE A 224 -4.74 1.90 -0.36
CA PHE A 224 -5.86 2.61 -0.94
C PHE A 224 -6.55 1.71 -1.98
N TYR A 225 -7.74 2.07 -2.41
CA TYR A 225 -8.38 1.42 -3.55
C TYR A 225 -7.90 2.07 -4.84
N GLY A 226 -7.23 1.31 -5.70
CA GLY A 226 -6.54 1.78 -6.89
C GLY A 226 -6.53 0.78 -8.04
N HIS A 227 -5.68 1.02 -9.04
CA HIS A 227 -5.45 0.11 -10.16
C HIS A 227 -4.47 -0.99 -9.77
N SER A 228 -4.79 -2.24 -10.09
CA SER A 228 -4.00 -3.42 -9.72
C SER A 228 -2.54 -3.40 -10.20
N GLU A 229 -2.26 -2.79 -11.34
CA GLU A 229 -0.89 -2.68 -11.87
C GLU A 229 0.02 -1.76 -11.05
N TYR A 230 -0.56 -0.88 -10.18
CA TYR A 230 0.23 0.03 -9.34
C TYR A 230 1.22 -0.73 -8.43
N GLU A 231 0.77 -1.81 -7.82
CA GLU A 231 1.60 -2.62 -6.92
C GLU A 231 2.80 -3.27 -7.63
N LEU A 232 2.61 -3.62 -8.91
CA LEU A 232 3.69 -4.22 -9.72
C LEU A 232 4.81 -3.21 -10.03
N GLY A 233 4.52 -1.91 -9.95
CA GLY A 233 5.52 -0.85 -10.12
C GLY A 233 6.64 -0.97 -9.08
N ILE A 234 6.31 -1.06 -7.79
CA ILE A 234 7.33 -1.19 -6.72
C ILE A 234 7.97 -2.58 -6.73
N ALA A 235 7.20 -3.63 -7.03
CA ALA A 235 7.71 -5.00 -7.06
C ALA A 235 8.87 -5.19 -8.04
N GLY A 236 8.87 -4.43 -9.14
CA GLY A 236 9.93 -4.48 -10.15
C GLY A 236 11.16 -3.63 -9.85
N MET A 237 11.10 -2.70 -8.90
CA MET A 237 12.18 -1.70 -8.71
C MET A 237 13.43 -2.25 -8.01
N PHE A 238 13.26 -3.08 -6.99
CA PHE A 238 14.36 -3.53 -6.12
C PHE A 238 14.66 -5.03 -6.25
N GLY A 239 13.97 -5.73 -7.13
CA GLY A 239 14.05 -7.18 -7.23
C GLY A 239 13.32 -7.90 -6.08
N GLY A 240 13.68 -9.17 -5.84
CA GLY A 240 13.07 -9.98 -4.78
C GLY A 240 11.90 -10.84 -5.25
N PHE A 241 11.21 -10.45 -6.31
CA PHE A 241 10.15 -11.24 -6.94
C PHE A 241 10.69 -11.91 -8.21
N ASN A 242 10.51 -13.22 -8.30
CA ASN A 242 10.97 -14.02 -9.44
C ASN A 242 9.87 -14.22 -10.50
N SER A 243 10.21 -14.84 -11.62
CA SER A 243 9.29 -15.12 -12.72
C SER A 243 8.06 -15.91 -12.28
N SER A 244 8.20 -16.83 -11.31
CA SER A 244 7.07 -17.63 -10.81
C SER A 244 6.00 -16.77 -10.12
N PHE A 245 6.40 -15.68 -9.44
CA PHE A 245 5.47 -14.70 -8.87
C PHE A 245 4.66 -14.01 -9.97
N TYR A 246 5.35 -13.42 -10.96
CA TYR A 246 4.69 -12.68 -12.04
C TYR A 246 3.82 -13.58 -12.92
N SER A 247 4.29 -14.80 -13.24
CA SER A 247 3.50 -15.75 -14.02
C SER A 247 2.21 -16.11 -13.31
N ALA A 248 2.26 -16.43 -12.02
CA ALA A 248 1.09 -16.78 -11.24
C ALA A 248 0.11 -15.60 -11.06
N TYR A 249 0.64 -14.39 -10.89
CA TYR A 249 -0.17 -13.18 -10.85
C TYR A 249 -0.89 -12.94 -12.18
N HIS A 250 -0.16 -12.98 -13.30
CA HIS A 250 -0.70 -12.70 -14.64
C HIS A 250 -1.57 -13.82 -15.20
N GLU A 251 -1.52 -15.02 -14.65
CA GLU A 251 -2.48 -16.09 -14.94
C GLU A 251 -3.91 -15.68 -14.52
N LYS A 252 -4.05 -14.93 -13.41
CA LYS A 252 -5.34 -14.42 -12.91
C LYS A 252 -5.69 -13.02 -13.42
N ILE A 253 -4.69 -12.16 -13.58
CA ILE A 253 -4.83 -10.78 -14.08
C ILE A 253 -3.87 -10.60 -15.25
N PRO A 254 -4.31 -10.91 -16.48
CA PRO A 254 -3.49 -10.74 -17.67
C PRO A 254 -3.04 -9.28 -17.88
N GLN A 255 -1.84 -9.12 -18.41
CA GLN A 255 -1.34 -7.79 -18.79
C GLN A 255 -2.22 -7.19 -19.88
N ALA A 256 -2.73 -5.99 -19.64
CA ALA A 256 -3.45 -5.24 -20.65
C ALA A 256 -2.48 -4.53 -21.63
N PRO A 257 -2.91 -4.23 -22.86
CA PRO A 257 -2.12 -3.42 -23.81
C PRO A 257 -1.60 -2.14 -23.15
N GLY A 258 -0.34 -1.77 -23.37
CA GLY A 258 0.28 -0.60 -22.75
C GLY A 258 0.81 -0.81 -21.32
N PHE A 259 0.77 -2.03 -20.79
CA PHE A 259 1.27 -2.37 -19.44
C PHE A 259 2.66 -1.80 -19.15
N GLU A 260 3.63 -1.93 -20.07
CA GLU A 260 4.99 -1.46 -19.86
C GLU A 260 5.08 0.06 -19.59
N ASN A 261 4.30 0.86 -20.32
CA ASN A 261 4.26 2.31 -20.09
C ASN A 261 3.60 2.65 -18.76
N ARG A 262 2.50 1.97 -18.41
CA ARG A 262 1.84 2.17 -17.12
C ARG A 262 2.72 1.70 -15.96
N ASN A 263 3.42 0.59 -16.10
CA ASN A 263 4.36 0.12 -15.08
C ASN A 263 5.47 1.17 -14.82
N GLN A 264 6.01 1.79 -15.87
CA GLN A 264 6.96 2.90 -15.72
C GLN A 264 6.32 4.14 -15.06
N LEU A 265 5.08 4.44 -15.40
CA LEU A 265 4.34 5.52 -14.76
C LEU A 265 4.14 5.26 -13.26
N TYR A 266 3.88 4.00 -12.87
CA TYR A 266 3.78 3.60 -11.46
C TYR A 266 5.14 3.63 -10.76
N GLN A 267 6.20 3.18 -11.41
CA GLN A 267 7.57 3.33 -10.90
C GLN A 267 7.95 4.79 -10.67
N LEU A 268 7.47 5.72 -11.51
CA LEU A 268 7.74 7.15 -11.32
C LEU A 268 7.29 7.65 -9.95
N PHE A 269 6.10 7.24 -9.48
CA PHE A 269 5.65 7.57 -8.13
C PHE A 269 6.66 7.12 -7.07
N HIS A 270 7.10 5.89 -7.15
CA HIS A 270 8.02 5.33 -6.15
C HIS A 270 9.40 6.01 -6.21
N TYR A 271 9.91 6.33 -7.39
CA TYR A 271 11.17 7.09 -7.52
C TYR A 271 11.05 8.52 -6.98
N LEU A 272 9.94 9.21 -7.21
CA LEU A 272 9.67 10.52 -6.63
C LEU A 272 9.53 10.44 -5.10
N ASN A 273 8.84 9.43 -4.60
CA ASN A 273 8.71 9.18 -3.17
C ASN A 273 10.08 8.94 -2.51
N HIS A 274 10.95 8.16 -3.14
CA HIS A 274 12.32 7.95 -2.67
C HIS A 274 13.18 9.21 -2.79
N TRP A 275 12.97 10.03 -3.81
CA TRP A 275 13.64 11.32 -3.92
C TRP A 275 13.26 12.24 -2.74
N ASN A 276 12.00 12.29 -2.39
CA ASN A 276 11.51 13.06 -1.24
C ASN A 276 12.00 12.50 0.11
N HIS A 277 12.23 11.19 0.22
CA HIS A 277 12.72 10.55 1.45
C HIS A 277 14.24 10.64 1.61
N PHE A 278 14.98 10.34 0.56
CA PHE A 278 16.41 10.02 0.61
C PHE A 278 17.28 10.97 -0.22
N GLY A 279 16.68 11.98 -0.83
CA GLY A 279 17.43 13.03 -1.53
C GLY A 279 17.72 12.74 -2.99
N GLY A 280 18.58 13.58 -3.58
CA GLY A 280 18.82 13.71 -5.01
C GLY A 280 19.36 12.46 -5.74
N GLY A 281 19.74 11.41 -5.03
CA GLY A 281 20.18 10.15 -5.64
C GLY A 281 19.13 9.50 -6.54
N TYR A 282 17.85 9.78 -6.27
CA TYR A 282 16.69 9.25 -7.05
C TYR A 282 16.21 10.17 -8.17
N ARG A 283 16.74 11.42 -8.23
CA ARG A 283 16.40 12.41 -9.25
C ARG A 283 16.62 11.88 -10.66
N GLY A 284 17.80 11.31 -10.92
CA GLY A 284 18.17 10.82 -12.25
C GLY A 284 17.20 9.80 -12.82
N SER A 285 16.76 8.84 -11.99
CA SER A 285 15.76 7.84 -12.37
C SER A 285 14.40 8.45 -12.64
N SER A 286 13.94 9.37 -11.79
CA SER A 286 12.66 10.09 -11.97
C SER A 286 12.64 10.85 -13.29
N ILE A 287 13.67 11.63 -13.56
CA ILE A 287 13.81 12.42 -14.81
C ILE A 287 13.88 11.50 -16.04
N SER A 288 14.62 10.40 -15.96
CA SER A 288 14.76 9.43 -17.06
C SER A 288 13.41 8.81 -17.42
N ILE A 289 12.63 8.39 -16.43
CA ILE A 289 11.29 7.83 -16.65
C ILE A 289 10.37 8.87 -17.28
N MET A 290 10.33 10.12 -16.75
CA MET A 290 9.50 11.18 -17.34
C MET A 290 9.86 11.41 -18.81
N LYS A 291 11.15 11.48 -19.16
CA LYS A 291 11.61 11.62 -20.55
C LYS A 291 11.20 10.44 -21.43
N LYS A 292 11.25 9.22 -20.89
CA LYS A 292 10.87 8.01 -21.63
C LYS A 292 9.38 7.96 -21.91
N LEU A 293 8.54 8.34 -20.92
CA LEU A 293 7.09 8.39 -21.07
C LEU A 293 6.61 9.50 -22.02
N LEU A 294 7.42 10.51 -22.26
CA LEU A 294 7.13 11.60 -23.21
C LEU A 294 7.47 11.27 -24.67
N LYS A 295 8.24 10.23 -24.94
CA LYS A 295 8.51 9.73 -26.29
C LYS A 295 7.29 8.98 -26.84
#